data_2bd0df834cd8ba4a52db2fc71f99234d
#
_entry.id   2bd0df834cd8ba4a52db2fc71f99234d
#
_cell.length_a   1.000
_cell.length_b   1.000
_cell.length_c   1.000
_cell.angle_alpha   90.00
_cell.angle_beta   90.00
_cell.angle_gamma   90.00
#
_symmetry.space_group_name_H-M   'P 1'
#
loop_
_entity.id
_entity.type
_entity.pdbx_description
1 polymer ?
#
loop_
_entity_poly.entity_id
_entity_poly.type
_entity_poly.pdbx_seq_one_letter_code
_entity_poly.pdbx_strand_id
1 'polypeptide(L)'
;MAEALALLENVLQHAKVDNEAWQQYIAVREKQRADNKLNQQYNFAYLAQYGLYGPYNTYRNALTAQQLQAINPQELLDLLKQLNQYEHTVLYYGPMSEEQLCETVGSGHIVPATLKPVPEGKHYTMQPTTQSEVLIAPYDAKNIYMRMFCIEDNKFNPDEAAIKEIFNEYYGGSMASIVFQEMRESRGLAYNAYAYYADASYKDEPEFAMVHIITQNDKMMDCVRQFNNILDTIPQSAASFKVAKDAVQKRIASDRTTKYGLITKWLWAKQRGIDYDENERIYKALPGTTLDDIVKFEQARMAHKTWRYVILGNEHDLNIKELEKIAPIRRLTTEEIFGY
;
A
#
# COMPACT_ATOMS: atom_id res chain seq x y z
N MET A 1 17.64 28.53 0.64
CA MET A 1 16.40 28.27 -0.11
C MET A 1 16.33 29.03 -1.42
N ALA A 2 16.57 30.34 -1.47
CA ALA A 2 16.54 31.14 -2.69
C ALA A 2 17.44 30.59 -3.84
N GLU A 3 18.68 30.18 -3.56
CA GLU A 3 19.56 29.55 -4.54
C GLU A 3 19.03 28.23 -5.09
N ALA A 4 18.41 27.38 -4.22
CA ALA A 4 17.81 26.11 -4.65
C ALA A 4 16.57 26.34 -5.53
N LEU A 5 15.77 27.35 -5.20
CA LEU A 5 14.62 27.75 -6.00
C LEU A 5 15.08 28.31 -7.36
N ALA A 6 16.10 29.19 -7.38
CA ALA A 6 16.69 29.71 -8.61
C ALA A 6 17.24 28.58 -9.50
N LEU A 7 17.88 27.56 -8.92
CA LEU A 7 18.35 26.39 -9.66
C LEU A 7 17.18 25.60 -10.27
N LEU A 8 16.11 25.37 -9.51
CA LEU A 8 14.90 24.69 -10.00
C LEU A 8 14.31 25.45 -11.20
N GLU A 9 14.10 26.73 -11.06
CA GLU A 9 13.57 27.58 -12.14
C GLU A 9 14.48 27.58 -13.37
N ASN A 10 15.80 27.67 -13.17
CA ASN A 10 16.75 27.57 -14.25
C ASN A 10 16.66 26.23 -15.00
N VAL A 11 16.56 25.12 -14.28
CA VAL A 11 16.39 23.78 -14.89
C VAL A 11 15.08 23.72 -15.68
N LEU A 12 13.97 24.17 -15.11
CA LEU A 12 12.67 24.15 -15.79
C LEU A 12 12.66 24.97 -17.07
N GLN A 13 13.30 26.16 -17.05
CA GLN A 13 13.36 27.06 -18.22
C GLN A 13 14.32 26.58 -19.32
N HIS A 14 15.47 26.04 -18.93
CA HIS A 14 16.59 25.78 -19.85
C HIS A 14 16.78 24.29 -20.17
N ALA A 15 15.97 23.38 -19.58
CA ALA A 15 16.03 21.98 -19.94
C ALA A 15 15.81 21.78 -21.44
N LYS A 16 16.57 20.86 -22.02
CA LYS A 16 16.52 20.50 -23.44
C LYS A 16 16.38 19.01 -23.59
N VAL A 17 15.74 18.58 -24.66
CA VAL A 17 15.67 17.18 -25.03
C VAL A 17 17.05 16.69 -25.44
N ASP A 18 17.43 15.56 -24.89
CA ASP A 18 18.54 14.73 -25.37
C ASP A 18 17.95 13.44 -25.94
N ASN A 19 17.96 13.31 -27.25
CA ASN A 19 17.37 12.18 -27.94
C ASN A 19 18.12 10.86 -27.67
N GLU A 20 19.43 10.89 -27.48
CA GLU A 20 20.21 9.69 -27.15
C GLU A 20 19.85 9.21 -25.76
N ALA A 21 19.85 10.10 -24.76
CA ALA A 21 19.40 9.76 -23.40
C ALA A 21 17.95 9.26 -23.36
N TRP A 22 17.07 9.82 -24.20
CA TRP A 22 15.69 9.35 -24.33
C TRP A 22 15.61 7.90 -24.86
N GLN A 23 16.35 7.58 -25.92
CA GLN A 23 16.38 6.22 -26.45
C GLN A 23 16.97 5.21 -25.46
N GLN A 24 18.02 5.62 -24.74
CA GLN A 24 18.59 4.79 -23.66
C GLN A 24 17.58 4.58 -22.53
N TYR A 25 16.83 5.60 -22.14
CA TYR A 25 15.76 5.48 -21.13
C TYR A 25 14.68 4.47 -21.56
N ILE A 26 14.21 4.53 -22.80
CA ILE A 26 13.23 3.56 -23.34
C ILE A 26 13.80 2.14 -23.27
N ALA A 27 15.02 1.92 -23.76
CA ALA A 27 15.65 0.62 -23.77
C ALA A 27 15.81 0.04 -22.34
N VAL A 28 16.22 0.88 -21.37
CA VAL A 28 16.31 0.49 -19.96
C VAL A 28 14.93 0.12 -19.40
N ARG A 29 13.89 0.89 -19.74
CA ARG A 29 12.51 0.61 -19.27
C ARG A 29 11.97 -0.69 -19.84
N GLU A 30 12.18 -0.96 -21.12
CA GLU A 30 11.76 -2.21 -21.77
C GLU A 30 12.48 -3.42 -21.15
N LYS A 31 13.80 -3.31 -20.96
CA LYS A 31 14.57 -4.33 -20.25
C LYS A 31 14.04 -4.56 -18.83
N GLN A 32 13.83 -3.51 -18.07
CA GLN A 32 13.30 -3.62 -16.70
C GLN A 32 11.93 -4.30 -16.66
N ARG A 33 11.05 -4.01 -17.63
CA ARG A 33 9.74 -4.67 -17.75
C ARG A 33 9.89 -6.16 -18.04
N ALA A 34 10.81 -6.56 -18.93
CA ALA A 34 11.10 -7.96 -19.18
C ALA A 34 11.65 -8.67 -17.93
N ASP A 35 12.61 -8.03 -17.23
CA ASP A 35 13.20 -8.55 -16.00
C ASP A 35 12.15 -8.70 -14.89
N ASN A 36 11.23 -7.74 -14.76
CA ASN A 36 10.14 -7.78 -13.78
C ASN A 36 9.22 -9.01 -13.99
N LYS A 37 8.91 -9.37 -15.24
CA LYS A 37 8.11 -10.57 -15.55
C LYS A 37 8.81 -11.87 -15.16
N LEU A 38 10.13 -11.87 -15.05
CA LEU A 38 10.93 -13.02 -14.61
C LEU A 38 11.11 -13.07 -13.09
N ASN A 39 10.73 -12.03 -12.35
CA ASN A 39 10.95 -11.94 -10.91
C ASN A 39 9.67 -12.26 -10.13
N GLN A 40 9.74 -13.22 -9.22
CA GLN A 40 8.59 -13.68 -8.41
C GLN A 40 7.96 -12.56 -7.59
N GLN A 41 8.76 -11.70 -6.97
CA GLN A 41 8.25 -10.62 -6.12
C GLN A 41 7.48 -9.57 -6.93
N TYR A 42 7.98 -9.21 -8.13
CA TYR A 42 7.26 -8.31 -9.02
C TYR A 42 5.96 -8.93 -9.55
N ASN A 43 6.00 -10.20 -10.00
CA ASN A 43 4.79 -10.90 -10.39
C ASN A 43 3.74 -10.90 -9.29
N PHE A 44 4.16 -11.18 -8.06
CA PHE A 44 3.25 -11.17 -6.91
C PHE A 44 2.73 -9.77 -6.57
N ALA A 45 3.58 -8.74 -6.67
CA ALA A 45 3.16 -7.36 -6.43
C ALA A 45 2.09 -6.90 -7.44
N TYR A 46 2.29 -7.21 -8.74
CA TYR A 46 1.32 -6.91 -9.79
C TYR A 46 0.02 -7.70 -9.62
N LEU A 47 0.11 -8.99 -9.30
CA LEU A 47 -1.05 -9.83 -9.02
C LEU A 47 -1.82 -9.33 -7.79
N ALA A 48 -1.13 -8.93 -6.72
CA ALA A 48 -1.75 -8.37 -5.53
C ALA A 48 -2.47 -7.04 -5.81
N GLN A 49 -1.89 -6.16 -6.64
CA GLN A 49 -2.56 -4.94 -7.10
C GLN A 49 -3.80 -5.25 -7.95
N TYR A 50 -3.71 -6.27 -8.80
CA TYR A 50 -4.87 -6.75 -9.54
C TYR A 50 -5.96 -7.28 -8.59
N GLY A 51 -5.56 -8.04 -7.56
CA GLY A 51 -6.47 -8.52 -6.54
C GLY A 51 -7.17 -7.41 -5.74
N LEU A 52 -6.47 -6.30 -5.49
CA LEU A 52 -7.03 -5.18 -4.71
C LEU A 52 -7.91 -4.25 -5.55
N TYR A 53 -7.48 -3.90 -6.77
CA TYR A 53 -8.12 -2.89 -7.62
C TYR A 53 -8.74 -3.43 -8.92
N GLY A 54 -8.53 -4.72 -9.24
CA GLY A 54 -8.94 -5.28 -10.51
C GLY A 54 -8.02 -4.84 -11.68
N PRO A 55 -8.51 -4.93 -12.92
CA PRO A 55 -7.71 -4.63 -14.11
C PRO A 55 -7.35 -3.16 -14.27
N TYR A 56 -8.06 -2.24 -13.64
CA TYR A 56 -7.75 -0.81 -13.65
C TYR A 56 -7.06 -0.43 -12.34
N ASN A 57 -5.72 -0.38 -12.37
CA ASN A 57 -4.88 -0.08 -11.21
C ASN A 57 -3.61 0.66 -11.61
N THR A 58 -2.88 1.20 -10.63
CA THR A 58 -1.69 2.01 -10.85
C THR A 58 -0.58 1.26 -11.58
N TYR A 59 -0.42 -0.05 -11.34
CA TYR A 59 0.64 -0.85 -11.94
C TYR A 59 0.38 -1.15 -13.42
N ARG A 60 -0.89 -1.37 -13.77
CA ARG A 60 -1.31 -1.61 -15.16
C ARG A 60 -1.56 -0.33 -15.96
N ASN A 61 -1.71 0.81 -15.28
CA ASN A 61 -1.83 2.11 -15.96
C ASN A 61 -0.44 2.59 -16.46
N ALA A 62 0.16 1.78 -17.29
CA ALA A 62 1.46 2.02 -17.92
C ALA A 62 1.30 2.00 -19.43
N LEU A 63 2.07 2.82 -20.13
CA LEU A 63 2.10 2.83 -21.60
C LEU A 63 2.59 1.48 -22.11
N THR A 64 2.00 0.99 -23.20
CA THR A 64 2.55 -0.16 -23.93
C THR A 64 3.93 0.16 -24.51
N ALA A 65 4.71 -0.84 -24.91
CA ALA A 65 6.01 -0.62 -25.56
C ALA A 65 5.84 0.27 -26.82
N GLN A 66 4.82 0.01 -27.64
CA GLN A 66 4.53 0.82 -28.83
C GLN A 66 4.20 2.27 -28.48
N GLN A 67 3.37 2.49 -27.45
CA GLN A 67 3.04 3.84 -27.00
C GLN A 67 4.25 4.56 -26.43
N LEU A 68 5.11 3.87 -25.65
CA LEU A 68 6.31 4.44 -25.09
C LEU A 68 7.31 4.88 -26.18
N GLN A 69 7.49 4.05 -27.22
CA GLN A 69 8.34 4.36 -28.37
C GLN A 69 7.78 5.49 -29.24
N ALA A 70 6.46 5.66 -29.27
CA ALA A 70 5.79 6.71 -30.04
C ALA A 70 5.80 8.10 -29.36
N ILE A 71 6.22 8.19 -28.08
CA ILE A 71 6.27 9.47 -27.39
C ILE A 71 7.33 10.38 -28.00
N ASN A 72 6.93 11.61 -28.30
CA ASN A 72 7.85 12.69 -28.59
C ASN A 72 8.39 13.30 -27.27
N PRO A 73 9.69 13.18 -26.95
CA PRO A 73 10.24 13.71 -25.70
C PRO A 73 10.10 15.23 -25.57
N GLN A 74 9.95 15.96 -26.70
CA GLN A 74 9.70 17.39 -26.66
C GLN A 74 8.33 17.72 -26.02
N GLU A 75 7.30 16.91 -26.27
CA GLU A 75 5.98 17.08 -25.65
C GLU A 75 6.05 16.92 -24.13
N LEU A 76 6.85 15.96 -23.65
CA LEU A 76 7.06 15.78 -22.20
C LEU A 76 7.80 16.95 -21.57
N LEU A 77 8.80 17.49 -22.29
CA LEU A 77 9.53 18.68 -21.83
C LEU A 77 8.61 19.92 -21.80
N ASP A 78 7.74 20.07 -22.79
CA ASP A 78 6.78 21.18 -22.85
C ASP A 78 5.74 21.07 -21.71
N LEU A 79 5.30 19.86 -21.35
CA LEU A 79 4.46 19.61 -20.17
C LEU A 79 5.19 19.97 -18.87
N LEU A 80 6.46 19.55 -18.73
CA LEU A 80 7.29 19.87 -17.57
C LEU A 80 7.41 21.39 -17.37
N LYS A 81 7.65 22.14 -18.45
CA LYS A 81 7.76 23.62 -18.42
C LYS A 81 6.43 24.32 -18.10
N GLN A 82 5.31 23.60 -18.23
CA GLN A 82 3.98 24.15 -17.92
C GLN A 82 3.54 23.88 -16.48
N LEU A 83 4.28 23.12 -15.69
CA LEU A 83 3.88 22.76 -14.32
C LEU A 83 3.60 23.99 -13.45
N ASN A 84 4.42 25.06 -13.58
CA ASN A 84 4.24 26.30 -12.82
C ASN A 84 2.96 27.08 -13.17
N GLN A 85 2.23 26.67 -14.21
CA GLN A 85 0.97 27.31 -14.60
C GLN A 85 -0.25 26.79 -13.80
N TYR A 86 -0.10 25.69 -13.07
CA TYR A 86 -1.18 25.08 -12.30
C TYR A 86 -1.13 25.50 -10.84
N GLU A 87 -2.29 25.47 -10.18
CA GLU A 87 -2.38 25.61 -8.73
C GLU A 87 -1.48 24.58 -8.05
N HIS A 88 -0.70 25.02 -7.10
CA HIS A 88 0.21 24.16 -6.36
C HIS A 88 0.41 24.68 -4.93
N THR A 89 0.92 23.84 -4.06
CA THR A 89 1.15 24.16 -2.64
C THR A 89 2.63 24.05 -2.32
N VAL A 90 3.19 25.11 -1.76
CA VAL A 90 4.55 25.09 -1.21
C VAL A 90 4.47 24.72 0.26
N LEU A 91 5.15 23.63 0.64
CA LEU A 91 5.24 23.18 2.01
C LEU A 91 6.66 23.40 2.53
N TYR A 92 6.75 24.08 3.65
CA TYR A 92 8.04 24.41 4.27
C TYR A 92 8.06 24.08 5.75
N TYR A 93 9.18 23.53 6.19
CA TYR A 93 9.51 23.39 7.60
C TYR A 93 10.93 23.85 7.84
N GLY A 94 11.09 24.95 8.52
CA GLY A 94 12.40 25.57 8.76
C GLY A 94 12.32 26.83 9.63
N PRO A 95 13.44 27.57 9.77
CA PRO A 95 13.51 28.72 10.66
C PRO A 95 12.93 30.03 10.10
N MET A 96 12.55 30.10 8.81
CA MET A 96 11.96 31.32 8.25
C MET A 96 10.52 31.50 8.74
N SER A 97 10.11 32.74 8.96
CA SER A 97 8.70 33.07 9.18
C SER A 97 7.90 32.89 7.88
N GLU A 98 6.58 32.88 7.99
CA GLU A 98 5.69 32.80 6.83
C GLU A 98 5.90 33.97 5.87
N GLU A 99 6.09 35.19 6.37
CA GLU A 99 6.34 36.39 5.58
C GLU A 99 7.66 36.26 4.78
N GLN A 100 8.73 35.80 5.44
CA GLN A 100 10.02 35.57 4.80
C GLN A 100 9.92 34.48 3.72
N LEU A 101 9.14 33.42 3.98
CA LEU A 101 8.90 32.38 3.00
C LEU A 101 8.12 32.92 1.80
N CYS A 102 7.04 33.65 2.04
CA CYS A 102 6.22 34.25 0.99
C CYS A 102 7.05 35.24 0.12
N GLU A 103 7.89 36.04 0.72
CA GLU A 103 8.82 36.96 0.00
C GLU A 103 9.81 36.16 -0.84
N THR A 104 10.44 35.13 -0.27
CA THR A 104 11.43 34.29 -0.96
C THR A 104 10.82 33.54 -2.13
N VAL A 105 9.65 32.95 -1.93
CA VAL A 105 8.93 32.21 -3.00
C VAL A 105 8.38 33.20 -4.03
N GLY A 106 7.75 34.28 -3.60
CA GLY A 106 7.14 35.27 -4.50
C GLY A 106 8.17 35.99 -5.39
N SER A 107 9.44 36.16 -4.93
CA SER A 107 10.50 36.74 -5.70
C SER A 107 11.26 35.76 -6.60
N GLY A 108 11.27 34.45 -6.24
CA GLY A 108 12.08 33.43 -6.87
C GLY A 108 11.32 32.38 -7.69
N HIS A 109 10.02 32.24 -7.48
CA HIS A 109 9.19 31.27 -8.18
C HIS A 109 8.39 31.92 -9.30
N ILE A 110 8.63 31.48 -10.53
CA ILE A 110 8.05 32.10 -11.73
C ILE A 110 6.68 31.44 -12.02
N VAL A 111 5.64 32.19 -11.74
CA VAL A 111 4.25 31.75 -11.98
C VAL A 111 3.45 32.83 -12.70
N PRO A 112 2.46 32.49 -13.54
CA PRO A 112 1.56 33.48 -14.15
C PRO A 112 0.67 34.14 -13.09
N ALA A 113 0.13 35.31 -13.42
CA ALA A 113 -0.77 36.07 -12.54
C ALA A 113 -2.06 35.29 -12.20
N THR A 114 -2.49 34.37 -13.07
CA THR A 114 -3.63 33.48 -12.85
C THR A 114 -3.19 32.05 -13.10
N LEU A 115 -3.32 31.20 -12.07
CA LEU A 115 -3.03 29.79 -12.17
C LEU A 115 -4.22 29.01 -12.73
N LYS A 116 -3.91 27.96 -13.47
CA LYS A 116 -4.91 26.99 -13.94
C LYS A 116 -5.29 26.05 -12.80
N PRO A 117 -6.54 25.58 -12.71
CA PRO A 117 -6.91 24.53 -11.77
C PRO A 117 -6.12 23.25 -12.08
N VAL A 118 -5.80 22.48 -11.01
CA VAL A 118 -5.18 21.17 -11.17
C VAL A 118 -6.13 20.25 -11.93
N PRO A 119 -5.68 19.57 -13.00
CA PRO A 119 -6.51 18.59 -13.71
C PRO A 119 -7.00 17.49 -12.78
N GLU A 120 -8.19 16.97 -13.05
CA GLU A 120 -8.73 15.85 -12.29
C GLU A 120 -7.80 14.64 -12.42
N GLY A 121 -7.44 14.04 -11.27
CA GLY A 121 -6.57 12.87 -11.20
C GLY A 121 -7.33 11.59 -11.58
N LYS A 122 -6.58 10.55 -11.95
CA LYS A 122 -7.15 9.21 -12.11
C LYS A 122 -7.39 8.59 -10.72
N HIS A 123 -8.61 8.15 -10.47
CA HIS A 123 -8.97 7.43 -9.26
C HIS A 123 -8.99 5.93 -9.51
N TYR A 124 -8.35 5.18 -8.62
CA TYR A 124 -8.35 3.72 -8.63
C TYR A 124 -9.15 3.25 -7.43
N THR A 125 -10.25 2.56 -7.69
CA THR A 125 -11.17 2.12 -6.64
C THR A 125 -10.90 0.67 -6.29
N MET A 126 -10.72 0.38 -4.99
CA MET A 126 -10.62 -0.98 -4.49
C MET A 126 -11.89 -1.76 -4.84
N GLN A 127 -11.71 -3.01 -5.26
CA GLN A 127 -12.83 -3.87 -5.64
C GLN A 127 -13.41 -4.56 -4.40
N PRO A 128 -14.67 -4.31 -4.02
CA PRO A 128 -15.28 -4.94 -2.85
C PRO A 128 -15.23 -6.48 -2.94
N THR A 129 -15.10 -7.14 -1.80
CA THR A 129 -15.16 -8.60 -1.70
C THR A 129 -16.58 -9.07 -1.36
N THR A 130 -17.50 -8.95 -2.32
CA THR A 130 -18.92 -9.32 -2.13
C THR A 130 -19.14 -10.83 -2.07
N GLN A 131 -18.21 -11.60 -2.61
CA GLN A 131 -18.14 -13.05 -2.54
C GLN A 131 -16.68 -13.50 -2.49
N SER A 132 -16.43 -14.67 -1.89
CA SER A 132 -15.08 -15.22 -1.91
C SER A 132 -14.70 -15.68 -3.31
N GLU A 133 -13.46 -15.42 -3.70
CA GLU A 133 -12.89 -15.84 -4.98
C GLU A 133 -11.40 -16.17 -4.84
N VAL A 134 -10.89 -17.01 -5.72
CA VAL A 134 -9.46 -17.35 -5.80
C VAL A 134 -8.91 -16.88 -7.14
N LEU A 135 -7.95 -15.98 -7.12
CA LEU A 135 -7.18 -15.55 -8.29
C LEU A 135 -5.84 -16.27 -8.29
N ILE A 136 -5.53 -16.99 -9.37
CA ILE A 136 -4.26 -17.69 -9.53
C ILE A 136 -3.53 -17.12 -10.74
N ALA A 137 -2.24 -16.77 -10.55
CA ALA A 137 -1.33 -16.50 -11.65
C ALA A 137 -0.15 -17.48 -11.62
N PRO A 138 0.34 -17.93 -12.81
CA PRO A 138 1.38 -18.94 -12.88
C PRO A 138 2.75 -18.37 -12.53
N TYR A 139 3.51 -19.12 -11.76
CA TYR A 139 4.94 -18.87 -11.55
C TYR A 139 5.63 -20.16 -11.11
N ASP A 140 6.71 -20.52 -11.77
CA ASP A 140 7.47 -21.74 -11.47
C ASP A 140 8.45 -21.49 -10.32
N ALA A 141 8.01 -21.78 -9.09
CA ALA A 141 8.82 -21.72 -7.89
C ALA A 141 8.33 -22.71 -6.84
N LYS A 142 9.24 -23.14 -5.96
CA LYS A 142 8.93 -24.05 -4.85
C LYS A 142 8.10 -23.39 -3.75
N ASN A 143 8.16 -22.06 -3.64
CA ASN A 143 7.40 -21.30 -2.67
C ASN A 143 6.22 -20.61 -3.34
N ILE A 144 5.07 -20.77 -2.73
CA ILE A 144 3.84 -20.08 -3.08
C ILE A 144 3.77 -18.76 -2.31
N TYR A 145 3.44 -17.69 -3.03
CA TYR A 145 3.10 -16.41 -2.44
C TYR A 145 1.59 -16.24 -2.48
N MET A 146 0.99 -15.98 -1.31
CA MET A 146 -0.45 -15.78 -1.19
C MET A 146 -0.75 -14.48 -0.45
N ARG A 147 -1.76 -13.76 -0.92
CA ARG A 147 -2.46 -12.72 -0.18
C ARG A 147 -3.94 -13.00 -0.13
N MET A 148 -4.56 -12.52 0.94
CA MET A 148 -6.02 -12.50 1.03
C MET A 148 -6.43 -11.06 1.34
N PHE A 149 -7.50 -10.61 0.70
CA PHE A 149 -8.09 -9.30 0.92
C PHE A 149 -9.55 -9.45 1.33
N CYS A 150 -9.95 -8.68 2.33
CA CYS A 150 -11.35 -8.43 2.64
C CYS A 150 -11.58 -6.93 2.58
N ILE A 151 -12.38 -6.50 1.60
CA ILE A 151 -12.67 -5.11 1.31
C ILE A 151 -14.17 -4.93 1.41
N GLU A 152 -14.58 -4.27 2.48
CA GLU A 152 -15.96 -3.82 2.71
C GLU A 152 -16.01 -2.29 2.60
N ASP A 153 -17.18 -1.67 2.81
CA ASP A 153 -17.29 -0.21 2.78
C ASP A 153 -17.04 0.42 4.17
N ASN A 154 -16.09 -0.14 4.92
CA ASN A 154 -15.70 0.42 6.22
C ASN A 154 -14.83 1.66 6.00
N LYS A 155 -15.24 2.78 6.55
CA LYS A 155 -14.49 4.04 6.49
C LYS A 155 -13.66 4.23 7.76
N PHE A 156 -12.65 5.08 7.66
CA PHE A 156 -11.82 5.45 8.79
C PHE A 156 -12.68 5.95 9.97
N ASN A 157 -12.48 5.32 11.12
CA ASN A 157 -13.10 5.71 12.38
C ASN A 157 -12.03 6.12 13.39
N PRO A 158 -11.91 7.41 13.74
CA PRO A 158 -10.90 7.89 14.68
C PRO A 158 -11.03 7.29 16.08
N ASP A 159 -12.21 6.82 16.49
CA ASP A 159 -12.43 6.20 17.80
C ASP A 159 -11.89 4.76 17.86
N GLU A 160 -11.72 4.11 16.71
CA GLU A 160 -11.12 2.78 16.59
C GLU A 160 -9.60 2.80 16.37
N ALA A 161 -8.98 3.97 16.17
CA ALA A 161 -7.57 4.07 15.80
C ALA A 161 -6.62 3.37 16.80
N ALA A 162 -6.82 3.55 18.11
CA ALA A 162 -6.02 2.88 19.14
C ALA A 162 -6.26 1.37 19.18
N ILE A 163 -7.51 0.93 18.99
CA ILE A 163 -7.89 -0.49 18.92
C ILE A 163 -7.20 -1.13 17.72
N LYS A 164 -7.27 -0.51 16.55
CA LYS A 164 -6.65 -0.98 15.30
C LYS A 164 -5.13 -1.08 15.42
N GLU A 165 -4.46 -0.09 16.00
CA GLU A 165 -3.02 -0.13 16.22
C GLU A 165 -2.59 -1.29 17.12
N ILE A 166 -3.30 -1.51 18.25
CA ILE A 166 -3.02 -2.65 19.13
C ILE A 166 -3.40 -3.97 18.42
N PHE A 167 -4.53 -4.01 17.71
CA PHE A 167 -4.95 -5.18 16.96
C PHE A 167 -3.86 -5.59 15.95
N ASN A 168 -3.37 -4.66 15.15
CA ASN A 168 -2.33 -4.93 14.16
C ASN A 168 -1.06 -5.49 14.82
N GLU A 169 -0.61 -4.91 15.93
CA GLU A 169 0.56 -5.41 16.66
C GLU A 169 0.32 -6.79 17.28
N TYR A 170 -0.86 -7.00 17.89
CA TYR A 170 -1.24 -8.24 18.55
C TYR A 170 -1.48 -9.38 17.57
N TYR A 171 -2.20 -9.09 16.47
CA TYR A 171 -2.69 -10.12 15.55
C TYR A 171 -1.63 -10.58 14.56
N GLY A 172 -0.96 -9.69 13.84
CA GLY A 172 -0.08 -10.09 12.76
C GLY A 172 1.12 -9.21 12.45
N GLY A 173 1.34 -8.13 13.18
CA GLY A 173 2.36 -7.11 12.85
C GLY A 173 3.75 -7.35 13.43
N SER A 174 3.94 -8.33 14.31
CA SER A 174 5.22 -8.57 14.98
C SER A 174 5.55 -10.06 15.12
N MET A 175 6.79 -10.37 15.50
CA MET A 175 7.20 -11.75 15.79
C MET A 175 6.49 -12.33 17.04
N ALA A 176 5.96 -11.49 17.92
CA ALA A 176 5.17 -11.91 19.07
C ALA A 176 3.66 -12.03 18.75
N SER A 177 3.24 -11.69 17.53
CA SER A 177 1.85 -11.70 17.11
C SER A 177 1.28 -13.11 16.99
N ILE A 178 -0.05 -13.22 17.12
CA ILE A 178 -0.79 -14.50 17.02
C ILE A 178 -0.48 -15.21 15.69
N VAL A 179 -0.57 -14.50 14.57
CA VAL A 179 -0.33 -15.07 13.23
C VAL A 179 1.08 -15.63 13.10
N PHE A 180 2.08 -14.88 13.55
CA PHE A 180 3.47 -15.33 13.47
C PHE A 180 3.71 -16.57 14.34
N GLN A 181 3.21 -16.55 15.58
CA GLN A 181 3.38 -17.65 16.52
C GLN A 181 2.65 -18.93 16.05
N GLU A 182 1.43 -18.81 15.56
CA GLU A 182 0.64 -19.96 15.12
C GLU A 182 1.09 -20.53 13.78
N MET A 183 1.48 -19.67 12.82
CA MET A 183 1.79 -20.12 11.47
C MET A 183 3.24 -20.54 11.31
N ARG A 184 4.16 -19.83 11.95
CA ARG A 184 5.60 -20.06 11.79
C ARG A 184 6.20 -20.85 12.94
N GLU A 185 6.09 -20.36 14.17
CA GLU A 185 6.83 -20.92 15.32
C GLU A 185 6.24 -22.26 15.78
N SER A 186 4.92 -22.32 15.99
CA SER A 186 4.29 -23.52 16.55
C SER A 186 4.12 -24.65 15.53
N ARG A 187 3.84 -24.33 14.27
CA ARG A 187 3.46 -25.32 13.25
C ARG A 187 4.42 -25.42 12.07
N GLY A 188 5.33 -24.47 11.89
CA GLY A 188 6.28 -24.47 10.78
C GLY A 188 5.59 -24.49 9.40
N LEU A 189 4.40 -23.90 9.29
CA LEU A 189 3.61 -23.90 8.07
C LEU A 189 4.06 -22.86 7.06
N ALA A 190 4.50 -21.70 7.52
CA ALA A 190 4.87 -20.59 6.66
C ALA A 190 6.28 -20.08 6.96
N TYR A 191 7.01 -19.69 5.91
CA TYR A 191 8.27 -18.96 6.05
C TYR A 191 8.02 -17.52 6.49
N ASN A 192 6.99 -16.90 5.94
CA ASN A 192 6.53 -15.57 6.30
C ASN A 192 5.01 -15.57 6.38
N ALA A 193 4.46 -15.05 7.49
CA ALA A 193 3.03 -14.88 7.67
C ALA A 193 2.78 -13.62 8.50
N TYR A 194 1.92 -12.75 8.01
CA TYR A 194 1.44 -11.59 8.73
C TYR A 194 0.04 -11.18 8.26
N ALA A 195 -0.65 -10.46 9.09
CA ALA A 195 -1.95 -9.90 8.75
C ALA A 195 -2.13 -8.54 9.43
N TYR A 196 -2.88 -7.68 8.80
CA TYR A 196 -3.25 -6.40 9.38
C TYR A 196 -4.56 -5.86 8.80
N TYR A 197 -5.16 -4.96 9.52
CA TYR A 197 -6.24 -4.13 9.05
C TYR A 197 -5.67 -2.78 8.63
N ALA A 198 -5.77 -2.49 7.34
CA ALA A 198 -5.12 -1.34 6.70
C ALA A 198 -6.00 -0.09 6.75
N ASP A 199 -5.37 1.05 7.01
CA ASP A 199 -5.99 2.35 6.86
C ASP A 199 -6.33 2.67 5.41
N ALA A 200 -7.40 3.42 5.20
CA ALA A 200 -7.66 4.09 3.95
C ALA A 200 -6.60 5.18 3.69
N SER A 201 -6.20 5.33 2.42
CA SER A 201 -5.29 6.40 2.02
C SER A 201 -5.97 7.77 1.95
N TYR A 202 -7.26 7.78 1.62
CA TYR A 202 -8.11 8.98 1.52
C TYR A 202 -9.37 8.82 2.36
N LYS A 203 -9.96 9.96 2.76
CA LYS A 203 -11.14 10.01 3.63
C LYS A 203 -12.31 9.13 3.16
N ASP A 204 -12.54 9.09 1.86
CA ASP A 204 -13.70 8.41 1.28
C ASP A 204 -13.40 7.00 0.77
N GLU A 205 -12.15 6.54 0.90
CA GLU A 205 -11.77 5.18 0.56
C GLU A 205 -12.08 4.21 1.70
N PRO A 206 -12.33 2.92 1.40
CA PRO A 206 -12.52 1.91 2.43
C PRO A 206 -11.21 1.52 3.10
N GLU A 207 -11.28 1.19 4.35
CA GLU A 207 -10.28 0.37 5.05
C GLU A 207 -10.44 -1.10 4.62
N PHE A 208 -9.39 -1.90 4.76
CA PHE A 208 -9.45 -3.30 4.35
C PHE A 208 -8.56 -4.20 5.20
N ALA A 209 -8.96 -5.45 5.34
CA ALA A 209 -8.12 -6.48 5.94
C ALA A 209 -7.21 -7.13 4.89
N MET A 210 -5.96 -7.39 5.26
CA MET A 210 -4.99 -8.06 4.43
C MET A 210 -4.22 -9.12 5.19
N VAL A 211 -4.04 -10.27 4.53
CA VAL A 211 -3.21 -11.39 4.98
C VAL A 211 -2.13 -11.63 3.96
N HIS A 212 -0.94 -11.98 4.41
CA HIS A 212 0.18 -12.38 3.56
C HIS A 212 0.82 -13.67 4.07
N ILE A 213 1.04 -14.61 3.17
CA ILE A 213 1.67 -15.90 3.46
C ILE A 213 2.67 -16.24 2.37
N ILE A 214 3.86 -16.67 2.79
CA ILE A 214 4.83 -17.36 1.92
C ILE A 214 5.04 -18.75 2.50
N THR A 215 4.74 -19.77 1.73
CA THR A 215 4.82 -21.16 2.17
C THR A 215 5.32 -22.08 1.04
N GLN A 216 5.63 -23.33 1.40
CA GLN A 216 5.93 -24.38 0.42
C GLN A 216 4.63 -24.91 -0.22
N ASN A 217 4.74 -25.44 -1.45
CA ASN A 217 3.61 -25.94 -2.23
C ASN A 217 2.77 -26.98 -1.44
N ASP A 218 3.45 -27.92 -0.80
CA ASP A 218 2.84 -29.02 -0.05
C ASP A 218 2.15 -28.57 1.27
N LYS A 219 2.50 -27.41 1.79
CA LYS A 219 1.94 -26.87 3.04
C LYS A 219 0.83 -25.83 2.82
N MET A 220 0.58 -25.41 1.59
CA MET A 220 -0.33 -24.30 1.30
C MET A 220 -1.74 -24.52 1.86
N MET A 221 -2.31 -25.70 1.67
CA MET A 221 -3.68 -25.97 2.14
C MET A 221 -3.78 -26.03 3.66
N ASP A 222 -2.71 -26.49 4.34
CA ASP A 222 -2.63 -26.45 5.81
C ASP A 222 -2.52 -24.98 6.29
N CYS A 223 -1.76 -24.15 5.59
CA CYS A 223 -1.71 -22.72 5.85
C CYS A 223 -3.09 -22.07 5.72
N VAL A 224 -3.80 -22.32 4.63
CA VAL A 224 -5.14 -21.75 4.40
C VAL A 224 -6.11 -22.18 5.48
N ARG A 225 -6.17 -23.47 5.82
CA ARG A 225 -7.05 -23.99 6.87
C ARG A 225 -6.73 -23.36 8.23
N GLN A 226 -5.46 -23.36 8.61
CA GLN A 226 -5.05 -22.78 9.90
C GLN A 226 -5.31 -21.28 9.96
N PHE A 227 -5.08 -20.57 8.85
CA PHE A 227 -5.33 -19.14 8.82
C PHE A 227 -6.82 -18.82 8.96
N ASN A 228 -7.68 -19.54 8.23
CA ASN A 228 -9.14 -19.39 8.37
C ASN A 228 -9.61 -19.68 9.80
N ASN A 229 -9.03 -20.68 10.48
CA ASN A 229 -9.35 -20.94 11.88
C ASN A 229 -8.98 -19.75 12.80
N ILE A 230 -7.83 -19.10 12.55
CA ILE A 230 -7.40 -17.92 13.34
C ILE A 230 -8.26 -16.70 12.99
N LEU A 231 -8.70 -16.57 11.74
CA LEU A 231 -9.62 -15.52 11.30
C LEU A 231 -11.03 -15.67 11.87
N ASP A 232 -11.50 -16.91 12.05
CA ASP A 232 -12.84 -17.16 12.59
C ASP A 232 -12.89 -17.11 14.12
N THR A 233 -11.74 -17.35 14.77
CA THR A 233 -11.64 -17.34 16.23
C THR A 233 -10.24 -16.89 16.65
N ILE A 234 -10.10 -15.62 17.00
CA ILE A 234 -8.83 -15.07 17.47
C ILE A 234 -8.40 -15.71 18.81
N PRO A 235 -7.21 -16.33 18.90
CA PRO A 235 -6.67 -16.78 20.17
C PRO A 235 -6.51 -15.62 21.17
N GLN A 236 -6.99 -15.81 22.39
CA GLN A 236 -6.96 -14.79 23.43
C GLN A 236 -5.80 -15.07 24.41
N SER A 237 -4.87 -14.10 24.50
CA SER A 237 -3.73 -14.14 25.42
C SER A 237 -3.54 -12.80 26.08
N ALA A 238 -3.83 -12.69 27.36
CA ALA A 238 -3.60 -11.47 28.13
C ALA A 238 -2.11 -11.05 28.13
N ALA A 239 -1.20 -12.02 28.13
CA ALA A 239 0.25 -11.77 28.08
C ALA A 239 0.66 -11.14 26.74
N SER A 240 0.23 -11.73 25.60
CA SER A 240 0.52 -11.22 24.26
C SER A 240 -0.15 -9.86 24.02
N PHE A 241 -1.38 -9.67 24.52
CA PHE A 241 -2.05 -8.37 24.46
C PHE A 241 -1.27 -7.28 25.21
N LYS A 242 -0.76 -7.59 26.43
CA LYS A 242 0.06 -6.65 27.17
C LYS A 242 1.33 -6.29 26.39
N VAL A 243 2.01 -7.28 25.81
CA VAL A 243 3.22 -7.06 24.99
C VAL A 243 2.91 -6.15 23.79
N ALA A 244 1.83 -6.42 23.07
CA ALA A 244 1.41 -5.61 21.92
C ALA A 244 1.09 -4.16 22.33
N LYS A 245 0.31 -3.96 23.40
CA LYS A 245 -0.03 -2.63 23.93
C LYS A 245 1.22 -1.86 24.37
N ASP A 246 2.13 -2.49 25.12
CA ASP A 246 3.39 -1.90 25.55
C ASP A 246 4.29 -1.56 24.32
N ALA A 247 4.29 -2.38 23.27
CA ALA A 247 5.04 -2.13 22.04
C ALA A 247 4.51 -0.89 21.30
N VAL A 248 3.20 -0.79 21.10
CA VAL A 248 2.57 0.41 20.49
C VAL A 248 2.89 1.66 21.29
N GLN A 249 2.74 1.61 22.63
CA GLN A 249 3.04 2.73 23.50
C GLN A 249 4.50 3.19 23.37
N LYS A 250 5.46 2.25 23.41
CA LYS A 250 6.89 2.55 23.26
C LYS A 250 7.22 3.09 21.88
N ARG A 251 6.64 2.52 20.83
CA ARG A 251 6.84 2.98 19.45
C ARG A 251 6.43 4.46 19.31
N ILE A 252 5.24 4.82 19.77
CA ILE A 252 4.76 6.20 19.71
C ILE A 252 5.63 7.12 20.57
N ALA A 253 5.98 6.72 21.80
CA ALA A 253 6.78 7.54 22.72
C ALA A 253 8.24 7.75 22.24
N SER A 254 8.78 6.83 21.43
CA SER A 254 10.14 6.91 20.90
C SER A 254 10.22 7.45 19.47
N ASP A 255 9.08 7.67 18.81
CA ASP A 255 9.06 8.17 17.43
C ASP A 255 9.66 9.58 17.35
N ARG A 256 10.72 9.71 16.55
CA ARG A 256 11.38 10.99 16.28
C ARG A 256 11.07 11.41 14.86
N THR A 257 10.05 12.22 14.74
CA THR A 257 9.64 12.74 13.45
C THR A 257 10.70 13.68 12.88
N THR A 258 11.19 13.36 11.68
CA THR A 258 12.11 14.24 10.92
C THR A 258 11.36 15.45 10.38
N LYS A 259 12.09 16.49 9.94
CA LYS A 259 11.48 17.66 9.27
C LYS A 259 10.61 17.26 8.07
N TYR A 260 11.11 16.37 7.23
CA TYR A 260 10.35 15.82 6.10
C TYR A 260 9.17 14.96 6.58
N GLY A 261 9.36 14.18 7.64
CA GLY A 261 8.30 13.36 8.24
C GLY A 261 7.13 14.20 8.79
N LEU A 262 7.37 15.43 9.28
CA LEU A 262 6.29 16.33 9.70
C LEU A 262 5.42 16.76 8.53
N ILE A 263 6.05 17.12 7.39
CA ILE A 263 5.34 17.51 6.18
C ILE A 263 4.49 16.35 5.65
N THR A 264 5.07 15.13 5.57
CA THR A 264 4.35 13.95 5.07
C THR A 264 3.23 13.52 6.01
N LYS A 265 3.42 13.55 7.33
CA LYS A 265 2.35 13.26 8.31
C LYS A 265 1.20 14.27 8.17
N TRP A 266 1.51 15.54 7.98
CA TRP A 266 0.49 16.57 7.76
C TRP A 266 -0.29 16.35 6.47
N LEU A 267 0.38 16.02 5.36
CA LEU A 267 -0.28 15.70 4.09
C LEU A 267 -1.22 14.50 4.21
N TRP A 268 -0.75 13.42 4.84
CA TRP A 268 -1.57 12.23 5.06
C TRP A 268 -2.78 12.51 5.96
N ALA A 269 -2.58 13.30 7.02
CA ALA A 269 -3.69 13.73 7.86
C ALA A 269 -4.74 14.53 7.05
N LYS A 270 -4.29 15.46 6.22
CA LYS A 270 -5.19 16.23 5.33
C LYS A 270 -5.95 15.36 4.33
N GLN A 271 -5.29 14.39 3.70
CA GLN A 271 -5.93 13.45 2.76
C GLN A 271 -7.03 12.61 3.43
N ARG A 272 -6.84 12.26 4.70
CA ARG A 272 -7.82 11.52 5.51
C ARG A 272 -8.84 12.42 6.23
N GLY A 273 -8.74 13.74 6.09
CA GLY A 273 -9.62 14.70 6.78
C GLY A 273 -9.35 14.80 8.27
N ILE A 274 -8.11 14.53 8.71
CA ILE A 274 -7.66 14.61 10.11
C ILE A 274 -7.01 15.97 10.34
N ASP A 275 -7.39 16.66 11.40
CA ASP A 275 -6.87 17.99 11.80
C ASP A 275 -6.18 17.99 13.17
N TYR A 276 -5.87 16.81 13.71
CA TYR A 276 -5.22 16.61 15.01
C TYR A 276 -4.02 15.67 14.87
N ASP A 277 -3.18 15.59 15.93
CA ASP A 277 -2.10 14.60 16.03
C ASP A 277 -2.70 13.21 16.37
N GLU A 278 -2.70 12.32 15.37
CA GLU A 278 -3.24 10.97 15.50
C GLU A 278 -2.45 10.14 16.54
N ASN A 279 -1.12 10.28 16.59
CA ASN A 279 -0.29 9.59 17.56
C ASN A 279 -0.63 10.03 19.00
N GLU A 280 -0.87 11.34 19.23
CA GLU A 280 -1.29 11.84 20.53
C GLU A 280 -2.64 11.24 20.94
N ARG A 281 -3.61 11.21 20.03
CA ARG A 281 -4.94 10.63 20.27
C ARG A 281 -4.85 9.15 20.61
N ILE A 282 -4.13 8.36 19.79
CA ILE A 282 -3.89 6.94 20.02
C ILE A 282 -3.24 6.74 21.39
N TYR A 283 -2.14 7.44 21.70
CA TYR A 283 -1.41 7.30 22.95
C TYR A 283 -2.29 7.53 24.17
N LYS A 284 -3.16 8.55 24.13
CA LYS A 284 -4.13 8.85 25.21
C LYS A 284 -5.20 7.76 25.38
N ALA A 285 -5.59 7.09 24.30
CA ALA A 285 -6.60 6.04 24.32
C ALA A 285 -6.05 4.67 24.75
N LEU A 286 -4.75 4.40 24.55
CA LEU A 286 -4.13 3.11 24.88
C LEU A 286 -4.48 2.58 26.28
N PRO A 287 -4.42 3.36 27.40
CA PRO A 287 -4.70 2.83 28.72
C PRO A 287 -6.09 2.20 28.85
N GLY A 288 -7.09 2.79 28.20
CA GLY A 288 -8.49 2.33 28.23
C GLY A 288 -8.81 1.17 27.33
N THR A 289 -7.96 0.85 26.33
CA THR A 289 -8.20 -0.24 25.37
C THR A 289 -7.95 -1.60 26.03
N THR A 290 -8.89 -2.53 25.85
CA THR A 290 -8.89 -3.87 26.47
C THR A 290 -8.71 -4.99 25.44
N LEU A 291 -8.43 -6.21 25.89
CA LEU A 291 -8.38 -7.38 25.01
C LEU A 291 -9.77 -7.67 24.38
N ASP A 292 -10.84 -7.41 25.12
CA ASP A 292 -12.21 -7.57 24.63
C ASP A 292 -12.52 -6.62 23.46
N ASP A 293 -11.98 -5.41 23.47
CA ASP A 293 -12.10 -4.48 22.33
C ASP A 293 -11.39 -5.02 21.09
N ILE A 294 -10.23 -5.67 21.25
CA ILE A 294 -9.49 -6.31 20.16
C ILE A 294 -10.28 -7.48 19.57
N VAL A 295 -10.88 -8.32 20.44
CA VAL A 295 -11.72 -9.46 20.00
C VAL A 295 -12.96 -8.97 19.27
N LYS A 296 -13.64 -7.94 19.77
CA LYS A 296 -14.79 -7.32 19.10
C LYS A 296 -14.42 -6.69 17.75
N PHE A 297 -13.26 -6.06 17.67
CA PHE A 297 -12.76 -5.47 16.42
C PHE A 297 -12.51 -6.57 15.37
N GLU A 298 -11.83 -7.64 15.74
CA GLU A 298 -11.59 -8.79 14.87
C GLU A 298 -12.91 -9.39 14.37
N GLN A 299 -13.85 -9.68 15.26
CA GLN A 299 -15.17 -10.23 14.92
C GLN A 299 -15.96 -9.33 13.97
N ALA A 300 -15.87 -8.01 14.15
CA ALA A 300 -16.55 -7.07 13.29
C ALA A 300 -15.90 -6.92 11.92
N ARG A 301 -14.56 -7.04 11.83
CA ARG A 301 -13.77 -6.65 10.66
C ARG A 301 -13.15 -7.80 9.87
N MET A 302 -12.92 -8.97 10.49
CA MET A 302 -12.18 -10.07 9.86
C MET A 302 -12.87 -11.42 9.95
N ALA A 303 -13.53 -11.77 11.08
CA ALA A 303 -14.14 -13.06 11.27
C ALA A 303 -15.35 -13.28 10.33
N HIS A 304 -15.45 -14.49 9.78
CA HIS A 304 -16.57 -14.94 8.93
C HIS A 304 -16.86 -14.04 7.73
N LYS A 305 -15.83 -13.35 7.22
CA LYS A 305 -15.93 -12.48 6.06
C LYS A 305 -15.70 -13.23 4.74
N THR A 306 -16.07 -12.57 3.65
CA THR A 306 -15.70 -12.99 2.30
C THR A 306 -14.29 -12.53 1.95
N TRP A 307 -13.47 -13.44 1.38
CA TRP A 307 -12.08 -13.17 1.09
C TRP A 307 -11.74 -13.39 -0.37
N ARG A 308 -10.95 -12.49 -0.93
CA ARG A 308 -10.30 -12.68 -2.22
C ARG A 308 -8.90 -13.24 -1.98
N TYR A 309 -8.69 -14.49 -2.37
CA TYR A 309 -7.41 -15.17 -2.31
C TYR A 309 -6.64 -14.88 -3.59
N VAL A 310 -5.40 -14.45 -3.48
CA VAL A 310 -4.50 -14.09 -4.58
C VAL A 310 -3.27 -14.95 -4.46
N ILE A 311 -3.07 -15.90 -5.38
CA ILE A 311 -2.06 -16.94 -5.30
C ILE A 311 -1.13 -16.89 -6.51
N LEU A 312 0.17 -16.77 -6.26
CA LEU A 312 1.21 -16.89 -7.27
C LEU A 312 1.97 -18.18 -7.05
N GLY A 313 1.91 -19.09 -8.01
CA GLY A 313 2.59 -20.39 -7.93
C GLY A 313 2.36 -21.26 -9.16
N ASN A 314 3.00 -22.43 -9.17
CA ASN A 314 2.80 -23.42 -10.22
C ASN A 314 1.50 -24.19 -9.96
N GLU A 315 0.55 -24.10 -10.88
CA GLU A 315 -0.76 -24.75 -10.73
C GLU A 315 -0.66 -26.28 -10.57
N HIS A 316 0.35 -26.92 -11.14
CA HIS A 316 0.56 -28.36 -10.99
C HIS A 316 0.90 -28.77 -9.54
N ASP A 317 1.46 -27.84 -8.77
CA ASP A 317 1.83 -28.05 -7.38
C ASP A 317 0.72 -27.61 -6.41
N LEU A 318 -0.35 -26.98 -6.92
CA LEU A 318 -1.49 -26.53 -6.13
C LEU A 318 -2.57 -27.60 -6.01
N ASN A 319 -3.15 -27.74 -4.82
CA ASN A 319 -4.33 -28.60 -4.66
C ASN A 319 -5.60 -27.85 -5.12
N ILE A 320 -5.79 -27.81 -6.44
CA ILE A 320 -6.89 -27.08 -7.08
C ILE A 320 -8.25 -27.55 -6.56
N LYS A 321 -8.45 -28.87 -6.37
CA LYS A 321 -9.72 -29.42 -5.86
C LYS A 321 -10.08 -28.91 -4.46
N GLU A 322 -9.09 -28.74 -3.60
CA GLU A 322 -9.32 -28.18 -2.26
C GLU A 322 -9.54 -26.68 -2.31
N LEU A 323 -8.86 -25.96 -3.20
CA LEU A 323 -9.09 -24.52 -3.41
C LEU A 323 -10.50 -24.24 -3.97
N GLU A 324 -10.99 -25.07 -4.89
CA GLU A 324 -12.36 -24.97 -5.44
C GLU A 324 -13.47 -25.14 -4.35
N LYS A 325 -13.17 -25.85 -3.25
CA LYS A 325 -14.08 -25.94 -2.11
C LYS A 325 -14.16 -24.63 -1.29
N ILE A 326 -13.10 -23.80 -1.36
CA ILE A 326 -13.08 -22.53 -0.65
C ILE A 326 -13.86 -21.49 -1.43
N ALA A 327 -13.55 -21.35 -2.74
CA ALA A 327 -14.21 -20.37 -3.61
C ALA A 327 -13.94 -20.67 -5.09
N PRO A 328 -14.74 -20.10 -6.02
CA PRO A 328 -14.49 -20.20 -7.44
C PRO A 328 -13.10 -19.69 -7.83
N ILE A 329 -12.43 -20.42 -8.72
CA ILE A 329 -11.06 -20.09 -9.19
C ILE A 329 -11.12 -19.34 -10.52
N ARG A 330 -10.45 -18.21 -10.58
CA ARG A 330 -10.14 -17.47 -11.79
C ARG A 330 -8.64 -17.50 -12.05
N ARG A 331 -8.25 -17.97 -13.23
CA ARG A 331 -6.86 -17.99 -13.69
C ARG A 331 -6.53 -16.72 -14.44
N LEU A 332 -5.40 -16.10 -14.09
CA LEU A 332 -4.89 -14.90 -14.73
C LEU A 332 -3.57 -15.23 -15.41
N THR A 333 -3.34 -14.64 -16.57
CA THR A 333 -2.04 -14.74 -17.25
C THR A 333 -1.06 -13.67 -16.77
N THR A 334 0.22 -13.85 -17.07
CA THR A 334 1.24 -12.82 -16.80
C THR A 334 0.90 -11.52 -17.52
N GLU A 335 0.39 -11.59 -18.75
CA GLU A 335 -0.03 -10.42 -19.53
C GLU A 335 -1.21 -9.70 -18.89
N GLU A 336 -2.19 -10.44 -18.35
CA GLU A 336 -3.33 -9.85 -17.66
C GLU A 336 -2.91 -9.09 -16.40
N ILE A 337 -1.97 -9.61 -15.60
CA ILE A 337 -1.54 -8.95 -14.37
C ILE A 337 -0.62 -7.76 -14.63
N PHE A 338 0.25 -7.80 -15.65
CA PHE A 338 1.16 -6.70 -15.97
C PHE A 338 0.53 -5.63 -16.87
N GLY A 339 -0.28 -6.00 -17.84
CA GLY A 339 -0.96 -5.06 -18.75
C GLY A 339 -0.06 -4.46 -19.83
N TYR A 340 1.20 -4.95 -19.98
CA TYR A 340 2.16 -4.53 -21.01
C TYR A 340 3.00 -5.69 -21.54
#